data_f23cbb85aa2108451a9a8b9f7c61b42c
#
_entry.id   f23cbb85aa2108451a9a8b9f7c61b42c
#
_cell.length_a   1.000
_cell.length_b   1.000
_cell.length_c   1.000
_cell.angle_alpha   90.00
_cell.angle_beta   90.00
_cell.angle_gamma   90.00
#
_symmetry.space_group_name_H-M   'P 1'
#
loop_
_entity.id
_entity.type
_entity.pdbx_description
1 polymer ?
#
loop_
_entity_poly.entity_id
_entity_poly.type
_entity_poly.pdbx_seq_one_letter_code
_entity_poly.pdbx_strand_id
1 'polypeptide(L)'
;MTGAYPVLHVGPVRPTRPWARTYRGTPASVPEARRFVGELLAGCPARETLMTCVSELCANAITHTASGRGGVFTVEVDCPRDGVARVAVTDDGGVSVPAAGRLDLMAEGGRGLAMVAACTTRWGFHEAYPGRTVWAEACWPVAVSRPGRRESVTSRVPRVPPPGGAA
;
A
#
# COMPACT_ATOMS: atom_id res chain seq x y z
N MET A 1 -3.24 15.21 -29.99
CA MET A 1 -4.13 15.48 -28.83
C MET A 1 -3.34 15.13 -27.56
N THR A 2 -2.79 16.13 -26.90
CA THR A 2 -1.98 15.98 -25.68
C THR A 2 -2.94 15.90 -24.52
N GLY A 3 -3.22 14.68 -24.06
CA GLY A 3 -4.01 14.47 -22.84
C GLY A 3 -3.22 14.95 -21.63
N ALA A 4 -3.60 16.08 -21.05
CA ALA A 4 -3.08 16.51 -19.77
C ALA A 4 -3.56 15.53 -18.70
N TYR A 5 -2.65 14.72 -18.16
CA TYR A 5 -2.93 13.93 -16.96
C TYR A 5 -3.16 14.88 -15.79
N PRO A 6 -4.22 14.68 -14.99
CA PRO A 6 -4.45 15.53 -13.83
C PRO A 6 -3.25 15.42 -12.88
N VAL A 7 -2.69 16.57 -12.51
CA VAL A 7 -1.64 16.64 -11.48
C VAL A 7 -2.30 16.23 -10.15
N LEU A 8 -2.02 15.01 -9.71
CA LEU A 8 -2.47 14.54 -8.41
C LEU A 8 -1.70 15.32 -7.33
N HIS A 9 -2.40 16.19 -6.60
CA HIS A 9 -1.86 16.79 -5.40
C HIS A 9 -1.75 15.71 -4.33
N VAL A 10 -0.55 15.19 -4.14
CA VAL A 10 -0.21 14.28 -3.05
C VAL A 10 0.40 15.10 -1.91
N GLY A 11 -0.03 14.81 -0.68
CA GLY A 11 0.46 15.48 0.52
C GLY A 11 1.99 15.32 0.73
N PRO A 12 2.56 15.98 1.75
CA PRO A 12 3.98 15.89 2.06
C PRO A 12 4.38 14.45 2.42
N VAL A 13 5.60 14.07 2.04
CA VAL A 13 6.16 12.76 2.40
C VAL A 13 6.35 12.69 3.91
N ARG A 14 5.84 11.63 4.53
CA ARG A 14 6.03 11.34 5.95
C ARG A 14 7.08 10.24 6.08
N PRO A 15 8.08 10.37 6.96
CA PRO A 15 8.98 9.26 7.27
C PRO A 15 8.17 8.23 8.07
N THR A 16 7.61 7.25 7.38
CA THR A 16 6.88 6.14 7.98
C THR A 16 7.78 4.91 7.99
N ARG A 17 7.73 4.13 9.08
CA ARG A 17 8.22 2.76 9.04
C ARG A 17 7.11 1.91 8.44
N PRO A 18 7.39 1.12 7.40
CA PRO A 18 6.38 0.23 6.84
C PRO A 18 5.96 -0.80 7.88
N TRP A 19 4.68 -1.16 7.89
CA TRP A 19 4.23 -2.36 8.59
C TRP A 19 4.68 -3.57 7.80
N ALA A 20 5.37 -4.48 8.44
CA ALA A 20 5.92 -5.66 7.79
C ALA A 20 5.47 -6.94 8.49
N ARG A 21 5.19 -7.99 7.72
CA ARG A 21 4.92 -9.34 8.22
C ARG A 21 5.49 -10.38 7.29
N THR A 22 6.19 -11.35 7.87
CA THR A 22 6.78 -12.48 7.14
C THR A 22 5.86 -13.69 7.21
N TYR A 23 5.74 -14.40 6.09
CA TYR A 23 4.89 -15.57 5.89
C TYR A 23 5.68 -16.72 5.31
N ARG A 24 5.25 -17.95 5.58
CA ARG A 24 5.76 -19.12 4.87
C ARG A 24 5.36 -19.06 3.40
N GLY A 25 6.22 -19.51 2.50
CA GLY A 25 5.98 -19.52 1.06
C GLY A 25 5.00 -20.61 0.63
N THR A 26 3.79 -20.59 1.19
CA THR A 26 2.73 -21.58 0.86
C THR A 26 1.48 -20.85 0.34
N PRO A 27 0.68 -21.50 -0.53
CA PRO A 27 -0.58 -20.92 -1.01
C PRO A 27 -1.53 -20.49 0.11
N ALA A 28 -1.52 -21.18 1.25
CA ALA A 28 -2.35 -20.86 2.41
C ALA A 28 -2.01 -19.50 3.03
N SER A 29 -0.79 -19.01 2.84
CA SER A 29 -0.33 -17.70 3.35
C SER A 29 -0.89 -16.51 2.55
N VAL A 30 -1.32 -16.72 1.31
CA VAL A 30 -1.83 -15.62 0.45
C VAL A 30 -3.09 -14.98 1.02
N PRO A 31 -4.13 -15.73 1.45
CA PRO A 31 -5.29 -15.12 2.11
C PRO A 31 -4.93 -14.37 3.40
N GLU A 32 -3.94 -14.84 4.15
CA GLU A 32 -3.49 -14.18 5.39
C GLU A 32 -2.79 -12.84 5.08
N ALA A 33 -1.90 -12.83 4.09
CA ALA A 33 -1.24 -11.62 3.62
C ALA A 33 -2.27 -10.59 3.09
N ARG A 34 -3.26 -11.06 2.31
CA ARG A 34 -4.36 -10.22 1.83
C ARG A 34 -5.16 -9.59 2.98
N ARG A 35 -5.47 -10.36 4.02
CA ARG A 35 -6.17 -9.87 5.22
C ARG A 35 -5.35 -8.82 5.95
N PHE A 36 -4.06 -9.06 6.17
CA PHE A 36 -3.14 -8.12 6.79
C PHE A 36 -3.13 -6.75 6.08
N VAL A 37 -3.03 -6.75 4.75
CA VAL A 37 -3.11 -5.52 3.95
C VAL A 37 -4.48 -4.85 4.11
N GLY A 38 -5.55 -5.63 4.04
CA GLY A 38 -6.93 -5.12 4.18
C GLY A 38 -7.23 -4.48 5.54
N GLU A 39 -6.64 -4.99 6.61
CA GLU A 39 -6.78 -4.44 7.96
C GLU A 39 -6.02 -3.11 8.08
N LEU A 40 -4.78 -3.04 7.62
CA LEU A 40 -3.95 -1.84 7.67
C LEU A 40 -4.49 -0.71 6.77
N LEU A 41 -5.10 -1.05 5.64
CA LEU A 41 -5.67 -0.11 4.71
C LEU A 41 -7.17 0.10 4.91
N ALA A 42 -7.71 -0.18 6.10
CA ALA A 42 -9.12 0.05 6.40
C ALA A 42 -9.48 1.54 6.15
N GLY A 43 -10.52 1.78 5.34
CA GLY A 43 -10.94 3.12 4.94
C GLY A 43 -10.09 3.77 3.82
N CYS A 44 -9.02 3.12 3.36
CA CYS A 44 -8.23 3.61 2.23
C CYS A 44 -8.97 3.36 0.90
N PRO A 45 -9.11 4.37 0.01
CA PRO A 45 -9.74 4.18 -1.31
C PRO A 45 -9.07 3.12 -2.18
N ALA A 46 -7.76 2.93 -2.02
CA ALA A 46 -6.97 1.95 -2.77
C ALA A 46 -6.95 0.54 -2.14
N ARG A 47 -7.68 0.32 -1.05
CA ARG A 47 -7.66 -0.93 -0.29
C ARG A 47 -7.86 -2.18 -1.16
N GLU A 48 -8.95 -2.25 -1.91
CA GLU A 48 -9.29 -3.45 -2.71
C GLU A 48 -8.27 -3.68 -3.83
N THR A 49 -7.81 -2.61 -4.47
CA THR A 49 -6.77 -2.66 -5.49
C THR A 49 -5.48 -3.26 -4.93
N LEU A 50 -4.99 -2.73 -3.80
CA LEU A 50 -3.74 -3.20 -3.19
C LEU A 50 -3.86 -4.59 -2.56
N MET A 51 -5.04 -4.97 -2.05
CA MET A 51 -5.32 -6.34 -1.64
C MET A 51 -5.25 -7.33 -2.81
N THR A 52 -5.68 -6.93 -3.99
CA THR A 52 -5.57 -7.75 -5.19
C THR A 52 -4.12 -7.83 -5.65
N CYS A 53 -3.41 -6.69 -5.68
CA CYS A 53 -2.00 -6.65 -6.03
C CYS A 53 -1.15 -7.55 -5.11
N VAL A 54 -1.32 -7.45 -3.80
CA VAL A 54 -0.53 -8.28 -2.86
C VAL A 54 -0.78 -9.77 -3.07
N SER A 55 -2.00 -10.17 -3.44
CA SER A 55 -2.30 -11.59 -3.74
C SER A 55 -1.47 -12.09 -4.91
N GLU A 56 -1.37 -11.30 -5.99
CA GLU A 56 -0.56 -11.64 -7.17
C GLU A 56 0.93 -11.63 -6.86
N LEU A 57 1.40 -10.63 -6.12
CA LEU A 57 2.82 -10.53 -5.75
C LEU A 57 3.24 -11.71 -4.86
N CYS A 58 2.41 -12.11 -3.89
CA CYS A 58 2.67 -13.29 -3.07
C CYS A 58 2.65 -14.58 -3.89
N ALA A 59 1.68 -14.74 -4.79
CA ALA A 59 1.62 -15.90 -5.69
C ALA A 59 2.88 -16.00 -6.56
N ASN A 60 3.37 -14.88 -7.07
CA ASN A 60 4.62 -14.81 -7.84
C ASN A 60 5.83 -15.21 -6.99
N ALA A 61 5.95 -14.71 -5.76
CA ALA A 61 7.02 -15.09 -4.84
C ALA A 61 7.03 -16.60 -4.58
N ILE A 62 5.85 -17.18 -4.34
CA ILE A 62 5.72 -18.64 -4.09
C ILE A 62 6.05 -19.46 -5.34
N THR A 63 5.59 -19.02 -6.52
CA THR A 63 5.71 -19.83 -7.74
C THR A 63 7.13 -19.78 -8.34
N HIS A 64 7.77 -18.62 -8.28
CA HIS A 64 8.98 -18.34 -9.07
C HIS A 64 10.27 -18.25 -8.26
N THR A 65 10.22 -18.29 -6.92
CA THR A 65 11.39 -18.10 -6.06
C THR A 65 11.62 -19.23 -5.06
N ALA A 66 12.68 -19.14 -4.26
CA ALA A 66 12.96 -20.06 -3.18
C ALA A 66 11.91 -20.00 -2.06
N SER A 67 11.15 -18.90 -1.98
CA SER A 67 10.05 -18.77 -1.02
C SER A 67 9.10 -19.95 -1.06
N GLY A 68 8.67 -20.39 -2.25
CA GLY A 68 7.76 -21.53 -2.42
C GLY A 68 8.40 -22.92 -2.23
N ARG A 69 9.70 -23.00 -2.01
CA ARG A 69 10.47 -24.23 -1.80
C ARG A 69 10.88 -24.42 -0.33
N GLY A 70 10.02 -24.02 0.58
CA GLY A 70 10.28 -24.10 2.01
C GLY A 70 10.80 -22.81 2.63
N GLY A 71 10.96 -21.75 1.82
CA GLY A 71 11.34 -20.42 2.27
C GLY A 71 10.17 -19.55 2.74
N VAL A 72 10.40 -18.26 2.78
CA VAL A 72 9.45 -17.26 3.26
C VAL A 72 9.31 -16.10 2.27
N PHE A 73 8.31 -15.27 2.46
CA PHE A 73 8.22 -13.95 1.85
C PHE A 73 7.75 -12.93 2.89
N THR A 74 8.16 -11.68 2.72
CA THR A 74 7.76 -10.58 3.61
C THR A 74 6.86 -9.61 2.85
N VAL A 75 5.72 -9.29 3.45
CA VAL A 75 4.79 -8.27 2.94
C VAL A 75 4.98 -7.00 3.75
N GLU A 76 5.12 -5.88 3.06
CA GLU A 76 5.20 -4.56 3.64
C GLU A 76 4.05 -3.69 3.15
N VAL A 77 3.53 -2.85 4.04
CA VAL A 77 2.50 -1.84 3.75
C VAL A 77 3.00 -0.49 4.23
N ASP A 78 2.91 0.50 3.39
CA ASP A 78 3.32 1.87 3.69
C ASP A 78 2.32 2.89 3.14
N CYS A 79 2.15 3.98 3.88
CA CYS A 79 1.38 5.16 3.46
C CYS A 79 2.29 6.38 3.55
N PRO A 80 3.24 6.55 2.61
CA PRO A 80 4.31 7.54 2.72
C PRO A 80 3.82 8.98 2.73
N ARG A 81 2.59 9.23 2.28
CA ARG A 81 1.93 10.53 2.27
C ARG A 81 0.43 10.38 2.06
N ASP A 82 -0.33 11.44 2.34
CA ASP A 82 -1.76 11.46 2.09
C ASP A 82 -2.04 11.26 0.58
N GLY A 83 -3.03 10.45 0.26
CA GLY A 83 -3.36 10.12 -1.14
C GLY A 83 -2.46 9.08 -1.78
N VAL A 84 -1.62 8.38 -1.01
CA VAL A 84 -0.74 7.33 -1.51
C VAL A 84 -0.70 6.16 -0.53
N ALA A 85 -0.87 4.95 -1.04
CA ALA A 85 -0.57 3.72 -0.33
C ALA A 85 0.27 2.79 -1.21
N ARG A 86 1.13 2.02 -0.58
CA ARG A 86 2.08 1.10 -1.21
C ARG A 86 2.07 -0.23 -0.50
N VAL A 87 2.13 -1.30 -1.29
CA VAL A 87 2.43 -2.65 -0.82
C VAL A 87 3.71 -3.14 -1.47
N ALA A 88 4.50 -3.93 -0.77
CA ALA A 88 5.68 -4.57 -1.32
C ALA A 88 5.77 -6.02 -0.83
N VAL A 89 6.32 -6.90 -1.65
CA VAL A 89 6.60 -8.28 -1.32
C VAL A 89 8.06 -8.57 -1.62
N THR A 90 8.79 -8.95 -0.58
CA THR A 90 10.18 -9.38 -0.67
C THR A 90 10.24 -10.88 -0.60
N ASP A 91 10.84 -11.52 -1.59
CA ASP A 91 11.02 -12.97 -1.67
C ASP A 91 12.43 -13.42 -1.25
N ASP A 92 12.62 -14.72 -1.08
CA ASP A 92 13.92 -15.33 -0.72
C ASP A 92 14.84 -15.57 -1.94
N GLY A 93 14.52 -14.99 -3.10
CA GLY A 93 15.31 -15.18 -4.32
C GLY A 93 15.12 -16.56 -4.96
N GLY A 94 15.96 -16.87 -5.91
CA GLY A 94 15.93 -18.11 -6.65
C GLY A 94 17.26 -18.42 -7.33
N VAL A 95 17.45 -19.68 -7.73
CA VAL A 95 18.66 -20.16 -8.42
C VAL A 95 18.80 -19.59 -9.83
N SER A 96 17.76 -19.06 -10.40
CA SER A 96 17.78 -18.34 -11.67
C SER A 96 17.71 -16.84 -11.43
N VAL A 97 18.86 -16.18 -11.48
CA VAL A 97 18.92 -14.77 -11.78
C VAL A 97 18.37 -14.62 -13.19
N PRO A 98 17.21 -13.97 -13.40
CA PRO A 98 16.84 -13.60 -14.77
C PRO A 98 17.97 -12.71 -15.27
N ALA A 99 18.58 -13.09 -16.41
CA ALA A 99 19.60 -12.27 -17.04
C ALA A 99 19.09 -10.84 -17.16
N ALA A 100 19.90 -9.91 -16.66
CA ALA A 100 19.72 -8.48 -16.61
C ALA A 100 18.54 -7.90 -17.42
N GLY A 101 17.57 -7.32 -16.76
CA GLY A 101 16.87 -6.15 -17.28
C GLY A 101 15.47 -6.33 -17.85
N ARG A 102 14.89 -7.52 -17.98
CA ARG A 102 13.51 -7.68 -18.43
C ARG A 102 12.77 -8.67 -17.55
N LEU A 103 11.86 -8.14 -16.69
CA LEU A 103 10.71 -8.93 -16.28
C LEU A 103 9.96 -9.27 -17.58
N ASP A 104 10.02 -10.52 -18.00
CA ASP A 104 9.24 -10.97 -19.14
C ASP A 104 7.78 -11.04 -18.70
N LEU A 105 7.07 -9.92 -18.92
CA LEU A 105 5.63 -9.79 -18.63
C LEU A 105 4.79 -10.77 -19.49
N MET A 106 5.41 -11.46 -20.44
CA MET A 106 4.78 -12.40 -21.38
C MET A 106 5.08 -13.87 -21.05
N ALA A 107 5.99 -14.17 -20.09
CA ALA A 107 6.19 -15.54 -19.65
C ALA A 107 4.94 -16.08 -18.93
N GLU A 108 4.80 -17.40 -18.87
CA GLU A 108 3.69 -18.09 -18.18
C GLU A 108 3.64 -17.70 -16.68
N GLY A 109 2.95 -16.64 -16.34
CA GLY A 109 2.91 -15.97 -15.03
C GLY A 109 2.80 -14.46 -15.17
N GLY A 110 3.04 -13.90 -16.37
CA GLY A 110 3.00 -12.46 -16.62
C GLY A 110 1.63 -11.79 -16.45
N ARG A 111 0.53 -12.56 -16.42
CA ARG A 111 -0.81 -12.01 -16.25
C ARG A 111 -0.98 -11.29 -14.90
N GLY A 112 -0.39 -11.80 -13.83
CA GLY A 112 -0.47 -11.18 -12.50
C GLY A 112 0.21 -9.82 -12.46
N LEU A 113 1.44 -9.70 -12.99
CA LEU A 113 2.16 -8.42 -13.07
C LEU A 113 1.53 -7.47 -14.08
N ALA A 114 0.97 -7.96 -15.18
CA ALA A 114 0.20 -7.14 -16.11
C ALA A 114 -1.04 -6.54 -15.45
N MET A 115 -1.73 -7.31 -14.60
CA MET A 115 -2.85 -6.81 -13.79
C MET A 115 -2.39 -5.78 -12.77
N VAL A 116 -1.29 -6.03 -12.04
CA VAL A 116 -0.70 -5.04 -11.13
C VAL A 116 -0.38 -3.74 -11.88
N ALA A 117 0.25 -3.82 -13.05
CA ALA A 117 0.56 -2.66 -13.88
C ALA A 117 -0.70 -1.89 -14.33
N ALA A 118 -1.78 -2.59 -14.64
CA ALA A 118 -3.04 -1.99 -15.10
C ALA A 118 -3.83 -1.32 -13.96
N CYS A 119 -3.72 -1.84 -12.73
CA CYS A 119 -4.53 -1.41 -11.60
C CYS A 119 -3.85 -0.38 -10.69
N THR A 120 -2.55 -0.13 -10.85
CA THR A 120 -1.78 0.73 -9.97
C THR A 120 -1.25 1.97 -10.67
N THR A 121 -0.98 3.01 -9.90
CA THR A 121 -0.40 4.25 -10.43
C THR A 121 1.07 4.06 -10.81
N ARG A 122 1.78 3.29 -10.00
CA ARG A 122 3.18 2.90 -10.23
C ARG A 122 3.43 1.52 -9.64
N TRP A 123 4.34 0.80 -10.22
CA TRP A 123 4.88 -0.43 -9.70
C TRP A 123 6.33 -0.61 -10.15
N GLY A 124 7.05 -1.52 -9.54
CA GLY A 124 8.42 -1.80 -9.89
C GLY A 124 9.02 -2.88 -9.02
N PHE A 125 10.31 -3.08 -9.18
CA PHE A 125 11.08 -4.00 -8.36
C PHE A 125 12.50 -3.47 -8.12
N HIS A 126 13.15 -4.02 -7.10
CA HIS A 126 14.57 -3.84 -6.84
C HIS A 126 15.13 -5.11 -6.22
N GLU A 127 16.44 -5.31 -6.40
CA GLU A 127 17.12 -6.43 -5.77
C GLU A 127 17.18 -6.21 -4.25
N ALA A 128 16.89 -7.28 -3.51
CA ALA A 128 16.97 -7.33 -2.05
C ALA A 128 17.66 -8.66 -1.70
N TYR A 129 18.89 -8.59 -1.21
CA TYR A 129 19.62 -9.82 -0.90
C TYR A 129 18.93 -10.59 0.26
N PRO A 130 18.66 -11.90 0.12
CA PRO A 130 19.04 -12.80 -0.99
C PRO A 130 18.08 -12.81 -2.19
N GLY A 131 17.00 -12.04 -2.20
CA GLY A 131 15.93 -12.10 -3.17
C GLY A 131 15.65 -10.79 -3.88
N ARG A 132 14.36 -10.52 -4.07
CA ARG A 132 13.85 -9.35 -4.76
C ARG A 132 12.62 -8.79 -4.04
N THR A 133 12.49 -7.48 -4.04
CA THR A 133 11.27 -6.79 -3.62
C THR A 133 10.52 -6.33 -4.86
N VAL A 134 9.27 -6.76 -5.00
CA VAL A 134 8.32 -6.21 -5.99
C VAL A 134 7.29 -5.38 -5.25
N TRP A 135 7.01 -4.17 -5.75
CA TRP A 135 6.11 -3.24 -5.08
C TRP A 135 5.07 -2.66 -6.04
N ALA A 136 3.95 -2.24 -5.48
CA ALA A 136 2.83 -1.60 -6.17
C ALA A 136 2.33 -0.41 -5.34
N GLU A 137 2.10 0.72 -6.00
CA GLU A 137 1.66 1.98 -5.39
C GLU A 137 0.40 2.48 -6.06
N ALA A 138 -0.60 2.83 -5.26
CA ALA A 138 -1.83 3.47 -5.72
C ALA A 138 -1.91 4.89 -5.15
N CYS A 139 -2.29 5.84 -6.02
CA CYS A 139 -2.50 7.24 -5.67
C CYS A 139 -3.96 7.63 -5.91
N TRP A 140 -4.49 8.48 -5.03
CA TRP A 140 -5.83 9.05 -5.18
C TRP A 140 -5.85 10.53 -4.77
N PRO A 141 -6.78 11.34 -5.31
CA PRO A 141 -6.91 12.73 -4.93
C PRO A 141 -7.25 12.86 -3.44
N VAL A 142 -6.56 13.76 -2.75
CA VAL A 142 -6.89 14.16 -1.38
C VAL A 142 -7.56 15.52 -1.45
N ALA A 143 -8.68 15.68 -0.74
CA ALA A 143 -9.30 16.98 -0.58
C ALA A 143 -8.30 17.93 0.11
N VAL A 144 -7.84 18.96 -0.60
CA VAL A 144 -7.05 20.01 0.01
C VAL A 144 -7.98 20.79 0.92
N SER A 145 -7.91 20.59 2.21
CA SER A 145 -8.56 21.48 3.19
C SER A 145 -7.97 22.88 2.97
N ARG A 146 -8.75 23.78 2.39
CA ARG A 146 -8.34 25.19 2.27
C ARG A 146 -8.02 25.69 3.68
N PRO A 147 -6.80 26.20 3.96
CA PRO A 147 -6.53 26.89 5.20
C PRO A 147 -7.32 28.21 5.15
N GLY A 148 -8.34 28.33 5.98
CA GLY A 148 -8.97 29.64 6.12
C GLY A 148 -10.49 29.66 6.03
N ARG A 149 -11.13 29.15 7.00
CA ARG A 149 -12.20 29.84 7.73
C ARG A 149 -12.14 29.36 9.17
N ARG A 150 -11.49 30.17 10.02
CA ARG A 150 -11.72 30.04 11.48
C ARG A 150 -13.21 30.29 11.66
N GLU A 151 -14.01 29.27 11.80
CA GLU A 151 -15.29 29.41 12.47
C GLU A 151 -14.95 29.87 13.89
N SER A 152 -15.25 31.12 14.13
CA SER A 152 -15.29 31.67 15.47
C SER A 152 -16.37 30.90 16.23
N VAL A 153 -15.94 29.86 16.92
CA VAL A 153 -16.74 29.22 17.95
C VAL A 153 -16.89 30.28 19.03
N THR A 154 -17.97 31.05 18.94
CA THR A 154 -18.47 31.85 20.03
C THR A 154 -18.88 30.88 21.13
N SER A 155 -17.96 30.63 22.04
CA SER A 155 -18.18 29.95 23.28
C SER A 155 -19.23 30.76 24.07
N ARG A 156 -20.52 30.36 23.94
CA ARG A 156 -21.52 30.75 24.89
C ARG A 156 -21.21 30.05 26.21
N VAL A 157 -20.49 30.77 27.10
CA VAL A 157 -20.40 30.41 28.49
C VAL A 157 -21.82 30.44 29.07
N PRO A 158 -22.36 29.35 29.65
CA PRO A 158 -23.61 29.38 30.34
C PRO A 158 -23.45 30.29 31.56
N ARG A 159 -24.27 31.35 31.68
CA ARG A 159 -24.37 32.15 32.88
C ARG A 159 -24.96 31.28 33.99
N VAL A 160 -24.15 31.05 35.02
CA VAL A 160 -24.61 30.49 36.29
C VAL A 160 -25.52 31.53 36.95
N PRO A 161 -26.76 31.21 37.37
CA PRO A 161 -27.60 32.12 38.11
C PRO A 161 -27.04 32.31 39.51
N PRO A 162 -27.18 33.51 40.14
CA PRO A 162 -26.72 33.74 41.50
C PRO A 162 -27.52 32.92 42.52
N PRO A 163 -26.91 32.53 43.66
CA PRO A 163 -27.61 31.80 44.70
C PRO A 163 -28.69 32.67 45.32
N GLY A 164 -29.93 32.10 45.31
CA GLY A 164 -31.07 32.75 45.94
C GLY A 164 -30.83 32.87 47.46
N GLY A 165 -30.99 34.12 47.96
CA GLY A 165 -30.99 34.39 49.37
C GLY A 165 -32.27 33.85 50.02
N ALA A 166 -32.10 33.16 51.13
CA ALA A 166 -33.16 32.77 52.03
C ALA A 166 -33.64 33.97 52.83
N ALA A 167 -34.92 34.12 52.95
CA ALA A 167 -35.61 34.81 54.02
C ALA A 167 -36.51 33.82 54.72
#